data_d01dbabab3968277fc8481be7da0634e
#
_entry.id   d01dbabab3968277fc8481be7da0634e
#
_cell.length_a   1.000
_cell.length_b   1.000
_cell.length_c   1.000
_cell.angle_alpha   90.00
_cell.angle_beta   90.00
_cell.angle_gamma   90.00
#
_symmetry.space_group_name_H-M   'P 1'
#
loop_
_entity.id
_entity.type
_entity.pdbx_description
1 polymer ?
#
loop_
_entity_poly.entity_id
_entity_poly.type
_entity_poly.pdbx_seq_one_letter_code
_entity_poly.pdbx_strand_id
1 'polypeptide(L)'
;MNKLSQELKRAYDKLRDAIFALPVSVQSDRLIEGTSEKIHLRELIAYQIGWTEYLIQWYQDGINGKTPCMPSKEFPKWDYAAIAKDFYHLHLYDSMETQLNRLDRFVNLVIDIIERESAANRLDQLGVWPWCTLKSGKKWPLSKWIRVNTIAPYKRASQLLRKVFRLMS
;
A
#
# COMPACT_ATOMS: atom_id res chain seq x y z
N MET A 1 -3.29 -14.20 -16.05
CA MET A 1 -3.22 -13.22 -14.95
C MET A 1 -4.44 -12.32 -14.98
N ASN A 2 -5.09 -12.17 -13.85
CA ASN A 2 -6.29 -11.33 -13.70
C ASN A 2 -5.98 -9.86 -14.05
N LYS A 3 -6.98 -9.14 -14.54
CA LYS A 3 -6.85 -7.72 -14.90
C LYS A 3 -6.37 -6.86 -13.72
N LEU A 4 -6.88 -7.09 -12.53
CA LEU A 4 -6.48 -6.36 -11.33
C LEU A 4 -5.00 -6.63 -10.97
N SER A 5 -4.54 -7.87 -11.12
CA SER A 5 -3.11 -8.22 -10.94
C SER A 5 -2.22 -7.46 -11.92
N GLN A 6 -2.66 -7.34 -13.17
CA GLN A 6 -1.94 -6.58 -14.19
C GLN A 6 -1.88 -5.09 -13.87
N GLU A 7 -2.99 -4.52 -13.39
CA GLU A 7 -3.04 -3.12 -12.97
C GLU A 7 -2.11 -2.86 -11.78
N LEU A 8 -2.14 -3.75 -10.80
CA LEU A 8 -1.26 -3.66 -9.62
C LEU A 8 0.21 -3.71 -10.04
N LYS A 9 0.57 -4.65 -10.87
CA LYS A 9 1.95 -4.78 -11.35
C LYS A 9 2.40 -3.53 -12.09
N ARG A 10 1.56 -2.99 -12.98
CA ARG A 10 1.89 -1.76 -13.72
C ARG A 10 2.05 -0.56 -12.78
N ALA A 11 1.16 -0.41 -11.80
CA ALA A 11 1.26 0.68 -10.84
C ALA A 11 2.53 0.59 -10.01
N TYR A 12 2.89 -0.62 -9.59
CA TYR A 12 4.10 -0.86 -8.82
C TYR A 12 5.36 -0.64 -9.65
N ASP A 13 5.42 -1.14 -10.88
CA ASP A 13 6.57 -0.95 -11.77
C ASP A 13 6.81 0.55 -12.03
N LYS A 14 5.75 1.31 -12.26
CA LYS A 14 5.85 2.78 -12.41
C LYS A 14 6.38 3.46 -11.15
N LEU A 15 5.95 2.99 -9.99
CA LEU A 15 6.46 3.51 -8.72
C LEU A 15 7.96 3.23 -8.58
N ARG A 16 8.39 2.02 -8.87
CA ARG A 16 9.82 1.66 -8.84
C ARG A 16 10.63 2.52 -9.81
N ASP A 17 10.17 2.70 -11.02
CA ASP A 17 10.83 3.54 -12.01
C ASP A 17 10.98 4.98 -11.50
N ALA A 18 9.94 5.52 -10.88
CA ALA A 18 9.97 6.88 -10.32
C ALA A 18 10.95 6.99 -9.14
N ILE A 19 11.03 5.94 -8.31
CA ILE A 19 11.98 5.88 -7.19
C ILE A 19 13.42 5.91 -7.72
N PHE A 20 13.74 5.07 -8.70
CA PHE A 20 15.09 4.97 -9.25
C PHE A 20 15.49 6.16 -10.11
N ALA A 21 14.52 6.91 -10.64
CA ALA A 21 14.79 8.14 -11.36
C ALA A 21 15.25 9.29 -10.45
N LEU A 22 14.94 9.24 -9.15
CA LEU A 22 15.26 10.30 -8.21
C LEU A 22 16.75 10.24 -7.85
N PRO A 23 17.50 11.37 -8.00
CA PRO A 23 18.93 11.38 -7.67
C PRO A 23 19.21 11.04 -6.21
N VAL A 24 20.29 10.30 -5.96
CA VAL A 24 20.72 9.91 -4.61
C VAL A 24 20.90 11.14 -3.71
N SER A 25 21.40 12.24 -4.27
CA SER A 25 21.67 13.47 -3.52
C SER A 25 20.45 14.11 -2.86
N VAL A 26 19.23 13.78 -3.33
CA VAL A 26 17.98 14.36 -2.80
C VAL A 26 17.11 13.35 -2.07
N GLN A 27 17.51 12.07 -2.02
CA GLN A 27 16.68 11.02 -1.42
C GLN A 27 16.48 11.22 0.09
N SER A 28 17.40 11.89 0.76
CA SER A 28 17.28 12.22 2.18
C SER A 28 16.58 13.55 2.46
N ASP A 29 16.28 14.34 1.44
CA ASP A 29 15.60 15.62 1.59
C ASP A 29 14.09 15.42 1.74
N ARG A 30 13.46 16.28 2.56
CA ARG A 30 12.01 16.24 2.76
C ARG A 30 11.30 17.08 1.69
N LEU A 31 11.17 16.49 0.51
CA LEU A 31 10.63 17.19 -0.68
C LEU A 31 9.26 16.64 -1.13
N ILE A 32 8.79 15.56 -0.52
CA ILE A 32 7.59 14.84 -0.95
C ILE A 32 6.44 15.18 -0.02
N GLU A 33 5.27 15.49 -0.57
CA GLU A 33 4.06 15.73 0.23
C GLU A 33 3.61 14.44 0.92
N GLY A 34 3.64 14.45 2.25
CA GLY A 34 3.11 13.39 3.09
C GLY A 34 1.71 13.69 3.58
N THR A 35 1.23 12.90 4.54
CA THR A 35 -0.13 13.03 5.09
C THR A 35 -0.29 14.29 5.92
N SER A 36 0.70 14.66 6.72
CA SER A 36 0.65 15.85 7.60
C SER A 36 1.91 16.71 7.52
N GLU A 37 2.93 16.25 6.84
CA GLU A 37 4.23 16.94 6.72
C GLU A 37 4.93 16.52 5.44
N LYS A 38 5.95 17.26 5.02
CA LYS A 38 6.83 16.82 3.94
C LYS A 38 7.74 15.71 4.43
N ILE A 39 7.95 14.71 3.58
CA ILE A 39 8.68 13.50 3.90
C ILE A 39 9.80 13.26 2.88
N HIS A 40 10.72 12.39 3.23
CA HIS A 40 11.75 11.91 2.32
C HIS A 40 11.39 10.56 1.70
N LEU A 41 12.17 10.10 0.74
CA LEU A 41 11.87 8.92 -0.07
C LEU A 41 11.63 7.64 0.75
N ARG A 42 12.47 7.37 1.76
CA ARG A 42 12.30 6.16 2.57
C ARG A 42 11.01 6.15 3.38
N GLU A 43 10.57 7.31 3.81
CA GLU A 43 9.27 7.45 4.50
C GLU A 43 8.12 7.18 3.53
N LEU A 44 8.22 7.66 2.29
CA LEU A 44 7.21 7.36 1.26
C LEU A 44 7.11 5.86 0.99
N ILE A 45 8.26 5.19 0.88
CA ILE A 45 8.30 3.73 0.66
C ILE A 45 7.71 3.00 1.87
N ALA A 46 8.08 3.39 3.08
CA ALA A 46 7.55 2.79 4.32
C ALA A 46 6.02 2.91 4.40
N TYR A 47 5.46 4.02 3.96
CA TYR A 47 4.01 4.23 3.88
C TYR A 47 3.34 3.20 2.96
N GLN A 48 3.92 2.92 1.80
CA GLN A 48 3.38 1.92 0.88
C GLN A 48 3.47 0.51 1.47
N ILE A 49 4.57 0.20 2.13
CA ILE A 49 4.75 -1.08 2.83
C ILE A 49 3.66 -1.23 3.90
N GLY A 50 3.43 -0.20 4.69
CA GLY A 50 2.47 -0.23 5.79
C GLY A 50 1.05 -0.59 5.37
N TRP A 51 0.49 0.10 4.38
CA TRP A 51 -0.87 -0.17 3.92
C TRP A 51 -0.98 -1.51 3.20
N THR A 52 0.04 -1.91 2.45
CA THR A 52 0.05 -3.22 1.79
C THR A 52 0.07 -4.35 2.82
N GLU A 53 0.89 -4.21 3.85
CA GLU A 53 0.97 -5.19 4.94
C GLU A 53 -0.34 -5.28 5.72
N TYR A 54 -0.99 -4.16 6.02
CA TYR A 54 -2.30 -4.15 6.67
C TYR A 54 -3.33 -4.93 5.87
N LEU A 55 -3.40 -4.68 4.57
CA LEU A 55 -4.33 -5.41 3.69
C LEU A 55 -4.09 -6.93 3.75
N ILE A 56 -2.83 -7.35 3.66
CA ILE A 56 -2.46 -8.77 3.72
C ILE A 56 -2.89 -9.36 5.06
N GLN A 57 -2.67 -8.64 6.15
CA GLN A 57 -3.03 -9.10 7.50
C GLN A 57 -4.55 -9.25 7.65
N TRP A 58 -5.34 -8.28 7.16
CA TRP A 58 -6.80 -8.39 7.19
C TRP A 58 -7.29 -9.62 6.44
N TYR A 59 -6.72 -9.86 5.26
CA TYR A 59 -7.07 -11.01 4.44
C TYR A 59 -6.69 -12.33 5.14
N GLN A 60 -5.50 -12.41 5.70
CA GLN A 60 -5.04 -13.61 6.42
C GLN A 60 -5.89 -13.90 7.65
N ASP A 61 -6.24 -12.89 8.41
CA ASP A 61 -7.15 -13.04 9.56
C ASP A 61 -8.50 -13.56 9.10
N GLY A 62 -9.06 -13.00 8.03
CA GLY A 62 -10.33 -13.44 7.47
C GLY A 62 -10.31 -14.91 7.02
N ILE A 63 -9.25 -15.35 6.34
CA ILE A 63 -9.07 -16.74 5.92
C ILE A 63 -9.05 -17.68 7.14
N ASN A 64 -8.42 -17.24 8.23
CA ASN A 64 -8.30 -18.03 9.45
C ASN A 64 -9.55 -17.95 10.34
N GLY A 65 -10.64 -17.40 9.84
CA GLY A 65 -11.90 -17.28 10.57
C GLY A 65 -11.87 -16.24 11.68
N LYS A 66 -10.86 -15.35 11.68
CA LYS A 66 -10.73 -14.28 12.67
C LYS A 66 -11.35 -13.00 12.13
N THR A 67 -11.81 -12.14 13.04
CA THR A 67 -12.19 -10.77 12.69
C THR A 67 -10.98 -9.86 12.89
N PRO A 68 -10.42 -9.27 11.83
CA PRO A 68 -9.26 -8.40 11.99
C PRO A 68 -9.60 -7.15 12.77
N CYS A 69 -8.66 -6.69 13.59
CA CYS A 69 -8.72 -5.36 14.19
C CYS A 69 -8.33 -4.35 13.11
N MET A 70 -9.24 -3.44 12.76
CA MET A 70 -9.02 -2.49 11.67
C MET A 70 -9.00 -1.05 12.19
N PRO A 71 -8.03 -0.25 11.75
CA PRO A 71 -6.93 -0.59 10.82
C PRO A 71 -5.91 -1.57 11.38
N SER A 72 -5.61 -1.54 12.68
CA SER A 72 -4.71 -2.49 13.35
C SER A 72 -5.00 -2.55 14.85
N LYS A 73 -4.33 -3.45 15.57
CA LYS A 73 -4.45 -3.55 17.03
C LYS A 73 -3.99 -2.28 17.74
N GLU A 74 -2.91 -1.67 17.25
CA GLU A 74 -2.34 -0.45 17.80
C GLU A 74 -3.17 0.78 17.48
N PHE A 75 -3.87 0.76 16.34
CA PHE A 75 -4.69 1.86 15.86
C PHE A 75 -6.12 1.37 15.62
N PRO A 76 -6.98 1.35 16.66
CA PRO A 76 -8.36 0.86 16.51
C PRO A 76 -9.28 1.86 15.79
N LYS A 77 -8.77 3.05 15.47
CA LYS A 77 -9.49 4.10 14.72
C LYS A 77 -8.70 4.49 13.48
N TRP A 78 -9.41 4.96 12.46
CA TRP A 78 -8.82 5.41 11.20
C TRP A 78 -8.20 6.82 11.34
N ASP A 79 -7.21 6.95 12.20
CA ASP A 79 -6.41 8.16 12.35
C ASP A 79 -5.25 8.11 11.34
N TYR A 80 -5.51 8.63 10.14
CA TYR A 80 -4.56 8.56 9.04
C TYR A 80 -3.22 9.24 9.33
N ALA A 81 -3.26 10.37 10.05
CA ALA A 81 -2.03 11.09 10.39
C ALA A 81 -1.16 10.29 11.36
N ALA A 82 -1.76 9.71 12.41
CA ALA A 82 -1.04 8.89 13.37
C ALA A 82 -0.51 7.59 12.75
N ILE A 83 -1.32 6.94 11.92
CA ILE A 83 -0.93 5.72 11.21
C ILE A 83 0.22 5.99 10.23
N ALA A 84 0.14 7.08 9.45
CA ALA A 84 1.20 7.47 8.54
C ALA A 84 2.51 7.72 9.29
N LYS A 85 2.46 8.40 10.41
CA LYS A 85 3.63 8.68 11.25
C LYS A 85 4.27 7.40 11.76
N ASP A 86 3.44 6.43 12.18
CA ASP A 86 3.92 5.11 12.58
C ASP A 86 4.62 4.40 11.42
N PHE A 87 4.02 4.41 10.22
CA PHE A 87 4.64 3.84 9.03
C PHE A 87 5.99 4.50 8.70
N TYR A 88 6.09 5.83 8.82
CA TYR A 88 7.34 6.53 8.56
C TYR A 88 8.46 6.08 9.51
N HIS A 89 8.12 5.74 10.75
CA HIS A 89 9.09 5.23 11.73
C HIS A 89 9.42 3.76 11.53
N LEU A 90 8.49 2.96 11.03
CA LEU A 90 8.76 1.58 10.68
C LEU A 90 9.80 1.55 9.56
N HIS A 91 10.81 0.70 9.74
CA HIS A 91 11.87 0.54 8.75
C HIS A 91 12.72 1.80 8.50
N LEU A 92 12.72 2.76 9.45
CA LEU A 92 13.49 4.01 9.32
C LEU A 92 14.97 3.76 9.07
N TYR A 93 15.53 2.73 9.68
CA TYR A 93 16.94 2.36 9.56
C TYR A 93 17.21 1.31 8.49
N ASP A 94 16.17 0.80 7.83
CA ASP A 94 16.33 -0.13 6.73
C ASP A 94 16.93 0.59 5.51
N SER A 95 17.77 -0.12 4.75
CA SER A 95 18.20 0.39 3.45
C SER A 95 17.02 0.45 2.48
N MET A 96 17.13 1.29 1.46
CA MET A 96 16.13 1.35 0.39
C MET A 96 15.99 0.00 -0.30
N GLU A 97 17.10 -0.72 -0.51
CA GLU A 97 17.08 -2.07 -1.07
C GLU A 97 16.24 -3.03 -0.20
N THR A 98 16.44 -3.02 1.12
CA THR A 98 15.66 -3.85 2.04
C THR A 98 14.18 -3.50 1.99
N GLN A 99 13.84 -2.22 1.96
CA GLN A 99 12.45 -1.76 1.85
C GLN A 99 11.81 -2.22 0.54
N LEU A 100 12.50 -2.05 -0.59
CA LEU A 100 11.98 -2.44 -1.90
C LEU A 100 11.83 -3.95 -2.03
N ASN A 101 12.77 -4.73 -1.49
CA ASN A 101 12.65 -6.18 -1.46
C ASN A 101 11.43 -6.63 -0.66
N ARG A 102 11.14 -5.95 0.45
CA ARG A 102 9.95 -6.23 1.26
C ARG A 102 8.67 -5.88 0.50
N LEU A 103 8.64 -4.71 -0.13
CA LEU A 103 7.48 -4.29 -0.90
C LEU A 103 7.25 -5.20 -2.12
N ASP A 104 8.31 -5.60 -2.82
CA ASP A 104 8.23 -6.60 -3.91
C ASP A 104 7.53 -7.88 -3.43
N ARG A 105 7.94 -8.38 -2.28
CA ARG A 105 7.37 -9.60 -1.71
C ARG A 105 5.90 -9.42 -1.37
N PHE A 106 5.55 -8.29 -0.77
CA PHE A 106 4.15 -8.00 -0.41
C PHE A 106 3.27 -7.82 -1.66
N VAL A 107 3.76 -7.15 -2.68
CA VAL A 107 3.03 -7.02 -3.96
C VAL A 107 2.77 -8.40 -4.56
N ASN A 108 3.75 -9.28 -4.56
CA ASN A 108 3.57 -10.66 -5.06
C ASN A 108 2.56 -11.44 -4.22
N LEU A 109 2.54 -11.26 -2.90
CA LEU A 109 1.51 -11.87 -2.04
C LEU A 109 0.12 -11.34 -2.38
N VAL A 110 -0.02 -10.05 -2.65
CA VAL A 110 -1.32 -9.49 -3.06
C VAL A 110 -1.74 -10.03 -4.42
N ILE A 111 -0.83 -10.20 -5.36
CA ILE A 111 -1.12 -10.83 -6.65
C ILE A 111 -1.63 -12.27 -6.43
N ASP A 112 -0.98 -13.04 -5.56
CA ASP A 112 -1.44 -14.40 -5.23
C ASP A 112 -2.85 -14.40 -4.65
N ILE A 113 -3.16 -13.43 -3.78
CA ILE A 113 -4.51 -13.25 -3.23
C ILE A 113 -5.51 -12.98 -4.37
N ILE A 114 -5.20 -12.05 -5.26
CA ILE A 114 -6.06 -11.70 -6.39
C ILE A 114 -6.34 -12.93 -7.25
N GLU A 115 -5.31 -13.67 -7.63
CA GLU A 115 -5.45 -14.85 -8.49
C GLU A 115 -6.29 -15.93 -7.82
N ARG A 116 -6.06 -16.17 -6.53
CA ARG A 116 -6.82 -17.15 -5.75
C ARG A 116 -8.30 -16.78 -5.66
N GLU A 117 -8.58 -15.54 -5.29
CA GLU A 117 -9.95 -15.08 -5.09
C GLU A 117 -10.68 -14.90 -6.42
N SER A 118 -9.99 -14.54 -7.49
CA SER A 118 -10.54 -14.53 -8.84
C SER A 118 -10.94 -15.92 -9.31
N ALA A 119 -10.07 -16.92 -9.11
CA ALA A 119 -10.36 -18.30 -9.47
C ALA A 119 -11.55 -18.86 -8.71
N ALA A 120 -11.78 -18.41 -7.49
CA ALA A 120 -12.92 -18.80 -6.65
C ALA A 120 -14.18 -17.95 -6.87
N ASN A 121 -14.15 -16.99 -7.81
CA ASN A 121 -15.24 -16.04 -8.09
C ASN A 121 -15.65 -15.20 -6.86
N ARG A 122 -14.69 -14.87 -5.98
CA ARG A 122 -14.94 -14.11 -4.76
C ARG A 122 -14.30 -12.72 -4.75
N LEU A 123 -13.51 -12.38 -5.76
CA LEU A 123 -12.76 -11.13 -5.81
C LEU A 123 -13.68 -9.91 -5.86
N ASP A 124 -14.71 -9.96 -6.70
CA ASP A 124 -15.62 -8.83 -6.96
C ASP A 124 -16.99 -9.00 -6.28
N GLN A 125 -17.19 -10.10 -5.57
CA GLN A 125 -18.47 -10.41 -4.91
C GLN A 125 -18.58 -9.68 -3.58
N LEU A 126 -19.72 -9.02 -3.34
CA LEU A 126 -20.02 -8.38 -2.06
C LEU A 126 -20.36 -9.40 -0.99
N GLY A 127 -20.00 -9.09 0.26
CA GLY A 127 -20.42 -9.88 1.42
C GLY A 127 -19.67 -11.19 1.64
N VAL A 128 -18.60 -11.45 0.88
CA VAL A 128 -17.75 -12.63 1.06
C VAL A 128 -17.00 -12.57 2.38
N TRP A 129 -16.42 -11.40 2.66
CA TRP A 129 -15.61 -11.18 3.86
C TRP A 129 -16.31 -10.17 4.77
N PRO A 130 -16.65 -10.52 6.03
CA PRO A 130 -17.28 -9.59 6.97
C PRO A 130 -16.45 -8.31 7.18
N TRP A 131 -15.12 -8.43 7.18
CA TRP A 131 -14.22 -7.28 7.36
C TRP A 131 -14.23 -6.29 6.16
N CYS A 132 -14.71 -6.71 5.00
CA CYS A 132 -14.84 -5.85 3.81
C CYS A 132 -16.07 -4.93 3.93
N THR A 133 -16.24 -4.33 5.10
CA THR A 133 -17.37 -3.46 5.42
C THR A 133 -16.82 -2.16 5.99
N LEU A 134 -17.28 -1.01 5.45
CA LEU A 134 -16.92 0.29 5.97
C LEU A 134 -17.60 0.56 7.31
N LYS A 135 -17.07 1.52 8.06
CA LYS A 135 -17.67 1.94 9.33
C LYS A 135 -19.14 2.36 9.18
N SER A 136 -19.53 2.89 8.02
CA SER A 136 -20.91 3.23 7.67
C SER A 136 -21.83 2.03 7.47
N GLY A 137 -21.28 0.81 7.42
CA GLY A 137 -22.01 -0.41 7.09
C GLY A 137 -22.02 -0.73 5.60
N LYS A 138 -21.49 0.15 4.75
CA LYS A 138 -21.39 -0.10 3.31
C LYS A 138 -20.38 -1.22 3.04
N LYS A 139 -20.78 -2.19 2.24
CA LYS A 139 -19.91 -3.30 1.82
C LYS A 139 -19.15 -2.93 0.56
N TRP A 140 -17.88 -3.30 0.53
CA TRP A 140 -17.03 -3.23 -0.65
C TRP A 140 -16.55 -4.64 -1.03
N PRO A 141 -16.38 -4.94 -2.32
CA PRO A 141 -15.71 -6.18 -2.71
C PRO A 141 -14.23 -6.12 -2.33
N LEU A 142 -13.61 -7.30 -2.19
CA LEU A 142 -12.18 -7.40 -1.90
C LEU A 142 -11.33 -6.64 -2.93
N SER A 143 -11.71 -6.68 -4.21
CA SER A 143 -11.02 -5.95 -5.27
C SER A 143 -10.89 -4.46 -4.98
N LYS A 144 -11.91 -3.85 -4.40
CA LYS A 144 -11.87 -2.42 -4.04
C LYS A 144 -10.96 -2.15 -2.85
N TRP A 145 -10.94 -3.02 -1.84
CA TRP A 145 -10.00 -2.92 -0.73
C TRP A 145 -8.56 -3.03 -1.19
N ILE A 146 -8.29 -3.95 -2.13
CA ILE A 146 -6.97 -4.10 -2.75
C ILE A 146 -6.59 -2.83 -3.50
N ARG A 147 -7.48 -2.30 -4.32
CA ARG A 147 -7.24 -1.10 -5.11
C ARG A 147 -6.92 0.11 -4.25
N VAL A 148 -7.71 0.32 -3.21
CA VAL A 148 -7.56 1.48 -2.30
C VAL A 148 -6.28 1.42 -1.48
N ASN A 149 -5.80 0.23 -1.16
CA ASN A 149 -4.62 0.05 -0.30
C ASN A 149 -3.32 -0.23 -1.06
N THR A 150 -3.37 -0.40 -2.37
CA THR A 150 -2.18 -0.68 -3.20
C THR A 150 -2.11 0.21 -4.43
N ILE A 151 -2.94 -0.05 -5.43
CA ILE A 151 -2.89 0.62 -6.73
C ILE A 151 -3.00 2.14 -6.60
N ALA A 152 -4.01 2.63 -5.87
CA ALA A 152 -4.24 4.07 -5.71
C ALA A 152 -3.08 4.76 -4.97
N PRO A 153 -2.60 4.26 -3.81
CA PRO A 153 -1.43 4.84 -3.15
C PRO A 153 -0.16 4.78 -4.01
N TYR A 154 0.06 3.70 -4.75
CA TYR A 154 1.25 3.58 -5.60
C TYR A 154 1.22 4.59 -6.75
N LYS A 155 0.07 4.79 -7.37
CA LYS A 155 -0.11 5.81 -8.41
C LYS A 155 0.13 7.21 -7.86
N ARG A 156 -0.42 7.51 -6.68
CA ARG A 156 -0.20 8.79 -6.02
C ARG A 156 1.28 9.01 -5.70
N ALA A 157 1.95 8.01 -5.15
CA ALA A 157 3.38 8.08 -4.85
C ALA A 157 4.19 8.35 -6.11
N SER A 158 3.90 7.66 -7.21
CA SER A 158 4.56 7.90 -8.50
C SER A 158 4.40 9.35 -8.97
N GLN A 159 3.20 9.90 -8.85
CA GLN A 159 2.91 11.29 -9.23
C GLN A 159 3.68 12.28 -8.38
N LEU A 160 3.76 12.05 -7.06
CA LEU A 160 4.51 12.88 -6.13
C LEU A 160 6.01 12.88 -6.47
N LEU A 161 6.57 11.72 -6.77
CA LEU A 161 7.99 11.60 -7.14
C LEU A 161 8.29 12.28 -8.47
N ARG A 162 7.41 12.14 -9.46
CA ARG A 162 7.56 12.83 -10.74
C ARG A 162 7.51 14.34 -10.58
N LYS A 163 6.66 14.83 -9.70
CA LYS A 163 6.58 16.27 -9.38
C LYS A 163 7.90 16.76 -8.80
N VAL A 164 8.46 16.03 -7.84
CA VAL A 164 9.77 16.35 -7.26
C VAL A 164 10.85 16.35 -8.35
N PHE A 165 10.89 15.32 -9.18
CA PHE A 165 11.84 15.20 -10.28
C PHE A 165 11.77 16.41 -11.24
N ARG A 166 10.57 16.84 -11.62
CA ARG A 166 10.37 18.00 -12.49
C ARG A 166 10.85 19.31 -11.86
N LEU A 167 10.66 19.47 -10.55
CA LEU A 167 11.09 20.68 -9.82
C LEU A 167 12.61 20.78 -9.71
N MET A 168 13.33 19.68 -9.94
CA MET A 168 14.78 19.59 -9.89
C MET A 168 15.43 19.82 -11.27
N SER A 169 14.65 19.81 -12.33
CA SER A 169 15.13 19.97 -13.71
C SER A 169 15.37 21.43 -14.08
#